data_6150ede131482372a00a38b690cf013c
#
_entry.id   6150ede131482372a00a38b690cf013c
#
_cell.length_a   1.000
_cell.length_b   1.000
_cell.length_c   1.000
_cell.angle_alpha   90.00
_cell.angle_beta   90.00
_cell.angle_gamma   90.00
#
_symmetry.space_group_name_H-M   'P 1'
#
loop_
_entity.id
_entity.type
_entity.pdbx_description
1 polymer ?
#
loop_
_entity_poly.entity_id
_entity_poly.type
_entity_poly.pdbx_seq_one_letter_code
_entity_poly.pdbx_strand_id
1 'polypeptide(L)'
;TVIEVQQRIIQELKYQSSLELDESTYDRISSIPLADKLSLHARQLLVHRLDSYEKFHSELFERVVRLIKSKFVPIVEKHSISGLAYINSEDSVFDDPLAIAILIDVFTERGFTAVVDIRRMEVPSRIDPKSYEIINRVKKVYRVRINFSGSKIRRG
;
A
#
# COMPACT_ATOMS: atom_id res chain seq x y z
N THR A 1 9.70 -12.36 5.30
CA THR A 1 8.43 -11.83 5.78
C THR A 1 8.45 -11.64 7.29
N VAL A 2 7.58 -10.80 7.80
CA VAL A 2 7.44 -10.59 9.24
C VAL A 2 7.14 -11.91 9.97
N ILE A 3 6.37 -12.78 9.35
CA ILE A 3 6.03 -14.11 9.88
C ILE A 3 7.29 -14.97 10.00
N GLU A 4 8.13 -14.99 9.00
CA GLU A 4 9.38 -15.76 9.03
C GLU A 4 10.35 -15.24 10.09
N VAL A 5 10.47 -13.91 10.20
CA VAL A 5 11.31 -13.28 11.22
C VAL A 5 10.77 -13.63 12.61
N GLN A 6 9.48 -13.56 12.83
CA GLN A 6 8.89 -13.90 14.12
C GLN A 6 9.01 -15.38 14.45
N GLN A 7 8.81 -16.27 13.48
CA GLN A 7 9.01 -17.69 13.66
C GLN A 7 10.48 -18.02 13.95
N ARG A 8 11.40 -17.33 13.30
CA ARG A 8 12.83 -17.48 13.56
C ARG A 8 13.16 -17.04 14.98
N ILE A 9 12.64 -15.89 15.41
CA ILE A 9 12.83 -15.39 16.77
C ILE A 9 12.25 -16.38 17.78
N ILE A 10 11.06 -16.90 17.54
CA ILE A 10 10.45 -17.92 18.40
C ILE A 10 11.28 -19.19 18.43
N GLN A 11 11.79 -19.64 17.30
CA GLN A 11 12.65 -20.82 17.24
C GLN A 11 14.00 -20.58 17.89
N GLU A 12 14.60 -19.41 17.72
CA GLU A 12 15.82 -19.02 18.42
C GLU A 12 15.58 -18.92 19.93
N LEU A 13 14.47 -18.36 20.33
CA LEU A 13 14.05 -18.31 21.73
C LEU A 13 13.79 -19.71 22.28
N LYS A 14 13.20 -20.60 21.51
CA LYS A 14 13.03 -22.02 21.87
C LYS A 14 14.34 -22.77 21.89
N TYR A 15 15.25 -22.48 20.94
CA TYR A 15 16.57 -23.07 20.89
C TYR A 15 17.43 -22.58 22.04
N GLN A 16 17.38 -21.31 22.34
CA GLN A 16 17.99 -20.73 23.53
C GLN A 16 17.27 -21.14 24.79
N SER A 17 16.05 -21.55 24.72
CA SER A 17 15.23 -22.01 25.85
C SER A 17 15.33 -23.50 26.09
N SER A 18 15.90 -24.26 25.17
CA SER A 18 16.58 -25.49 25.61
C SER A 18 17.70 -25.10 26.58
N LEU A 19 18.02 -23.84 26.65
CA LEU A 19 18.84 -23.11 27.60
C LEU A 19 18.01 -22.17 28.48
N GLU A 20 16.69 -22.33 28.59
CA GLU A 20 15.81 -21.67 29.56
C GLU A 20 15.08 -20.41 29.14
N LEU A 21 14.07 -20.56 28.34
CA LEU A 21 12.96 -19.65 28.52
C LEU A 21 12.17 -20.15 29.75
N ASP A 22 12.15 -19.32 30.78
CA ASP A 22 11.35 -19.52 31.96
C ASP A 22 9.88 -19.70 31.51
N GLU A 23 9.22 -20.72 32.07
CA GLU A 23 7.81 -21.02 31.76
C GLU A 23 6.90 -19.79 31.91
N SER A 24 7.21 -18.94 32.89
CA SER A 24 6.49 -17.68 33.12
C SER A 24 6.70 -16.67 31.98
N THR A 25 7.88 -16.63 31.36
CA THR A 25 8.15 -15.75 30.21
C THR A 25 7.46 -16.28 28.96
N TYR A 26 7.46 -17.58 28.74
CA TYR A 26 6.73 -18.21 27.64
C TYR A 26 5.23 -17.94 27.77
N ASP A 27 4.65 -18.08 28.96
CA ASP A 27 3.24 -17.82 29.22
C ASP A 27 2.87 -16.35 28.94
N ARG A 28 3.77 -15.42 29.24
CA ARG A 28 3.57 -14.01 28.93
C ARG A 28 3.62 -13.73 27.42
N ILE A 29 4.55 -14.37 26.72
CA ILE A 29 4.71 -14.19 25.27
C ILE A 29 3.61 -14.91 24.50
N SER A 30 3.14 -16.07 24.98
CA SER A 30 2.10 -16.85 24.33
C SER A 30 0.76 -16.13 24.25
N SER A 31 0.54 -15.11 25.09
CA SER A 31 -0.65 -14.26 25.01
C SER A 31 -0.60 -13.25 23.87
N ILE A 32 0.60 -13.02 23.28
CA ILE A 32 0.75 -12.12 22.13
C ILE A 32 0.31 -12.86 20.88
N PRO A 33 -0.63 -12.30 20.08
CA PRO A 33 -1.08 -12.95 18.86
C PRO A 33 0.08 -13.19 17.89
N LEU A 34 0.11 -14.34 17.25
CA LEU A 34 1.06 -14.61 16.18
C LEU A 34 0.75 -13.79 14.96
N ALA A 35 1.79 -13.40 14.23
CA ALA A 35 1.64 -12.56 13.06
C ALA A 35 0.78 -13.19 11.95
N ASP A 36 0.80 -14.50 11.81
CA ASP A 36 -0.04 -15.22 10.86
C ASP A 36 -1.53 -15.07 11.17
N LYS A 37 -1.91 -15.11 12.45
CA LYS A 37 -3.30 -14.87 12.85
C LYS A 37 -3.72 -13.44 12.62
N LEU A 38 -2.85 -12.48 12.89
CA LEU A 38 -3.09 -11.08 12.58
C LEU A 38 -3.20 -10.85 11.08
N SER A 39 -2.35 -11.49 10.29
CA SER A 39 -2.39 -11.42 8.84
C SER A 39 -3.69 -11.99 8.26
N LEU A 40 -4.17 -13.12 8.81
CA LEU A 40 -5.43 -13.71 8.39
C LEU A 40 -6.60 -12.78 8.73
N HIS A 41 -6.63 -12.24 9.93
CA HIS A 41 -7.66 -11.30 10.36
C HIS A 41 -7.65 -10.03 9.51
N ALA A 42 -6.47 -9.46 9.27
CA ALA A 42 -6.31 -8.29 8.42
C ALA A 42 -6.79 -8.55 7.00
N ARG A 43 -6.52 -9.75 6.47
CA ARG A 43 -6.99 -10.15 5.15
C ARG A 43 -8.51 -10.28 5.10
N GLN A 44 -9.13 -10.84 6.12
CA GLN A 44 -10.59 -10.92 6.20
C GLN A 44 -11.24 -9.54 6.22
N LEU A 45 -10.66 -8.60 6.99
CA LEU A 45 -11.12 -7.22 7.01
C LEU A 45 -10.94 -6.54 5.65
N LEU A 46 -9.83 -6.81 4.98
CA LEU A 46 -9.54 -6.26 3.65
C LEU A 46 -10.56 -6.73 2.62
N VAL A 47 -10.83 -8.02 2.58
CA VAL A 47 -11.86 -8.59 1.69
C VAL A 47 -13.22 -7.98 1.97
N HIS A 48 -13.57 -7.84 3.24
CA HIS A 48 -14.83 -7.22 3.64
C HIS A 48 -14.92 -5.75 3.16
N ARG A 49 -13.82 -4.99 3.29
CA ARG A 49 -13.79 -3.61 2.78
C ARG A 49 -13.95 -3.55 1.26
N LEU A 50 -13.27 -4.42 0.53
CA LEU A 50 -13.37 -4.47 -0.93
C LEU A 50 -14.81 -4.80 -1.39
N ASP A 51 -15.43 -5.78 -0.75
CA ASP A 51 -16.84 -6.11 -1.02
C ASP A 51 -17.76 -4.94 -0.71
N SER A 52 -17.48 -4.19 0.34
CA SER A 52 -18.23 -3.00 0.72
C SER A 52 -18.09 -1.88 -0.32
N TYR A 53 -16.90 -1.67 -0.87
CA TYR A 53 -16.70 -0.69 -1.94
C TYR A 53 -17.48 -1.07 -3.19
N GLU A 54 -17.45 -2.32 -3.59
CA GLU A 54 -18.20 -2.80 -4.74
C GLU A 54 -19.70 -2.64 -4.54
N LYS A 55 -20.20 -2.91 -3.35
CA LYS A 55 -21.62 -2.87 -3.03
C LYS A 55 -22.14 -1.45 -2.87
N PHE A 56 -21.42 -0.58 -2.17
CA PHE A 56 -21.92 0.75 -1.78
C PHE A 56 -21.28 1.90 -2.55
N HIS A 57 -20.19 1.66 -3.24
CA HIS A 57 -19.42 2.67 -3.97
C HIS A 57 -18.97 2.13 -5.34
N SER A 58 -19.88 1.45 -6.03
CA SER A 58 -19.53 0.70 -7.24
C SER A 58 -18.96 1.56 -8.37
N GLU A 59 -19.46 2.76 -8.56
CA GLU A 59 -18.96 3.67 -9.62
C GLU A 59 -17.53 4.12 -9.32
N LEU A 60 -17.27 4.53 -8.10
CA LEU A 60 -15.94 4.96 -7.67
C LEU A 60 -14.96 3.78 -7.70
N PHE A 61 -15.39 2.64 -7.20
CA PHE A 61 -14.60 1.40 -7.22
C PHE A 61 -14.21 1.01 -8.64
N GLU A 62 -15.17 0.99 -9.55
CA GLU A 62 -14.92 0.68 -10.96
C GLU A 62 -13.97 1.69 -11.61
N ARG A 63 -14.14 2.97 -11.32
CA ARG A 63 -13.28 4.02 -11.86
C ARG A 63 -11.84 3.87 -11.39
N VAL A 64 -11.63 3.59 -10.10
CA VAL A 64 -10.29 3.38 -9.54
C VAL A 64 -9.66 2.12 -10.11
N VAL A 65 -10.38 1.01 -10.17
CA VAL A 65 -9.90 -0.26 -10.74
C VAL A 65 -9.51 -0.08 -12.22
N ARG A 66 -10.32 0.64 -12.97
CA ARG A 66 -10.01 0.94 -14.37
C ARG A 66 -8.74 1.75 -14.52
N LEU A 67 -8.55 2.75 -13.67
CA LEU A 67 -7.34 3.56 -13.65
C LEU A 67 -6.10 2.73 -13.29
N ILE A 68 -6.23 1.84 -12.31
CA ILE A 68 -5.16 0.91 -11.94
C ILE A 68 -4.76 0.06 -13.14
N LYS A 69 -5.72 -0.55 -13.80
CA LYS A 69 -5.46 -1.42 -14.96
C LYS A 69 -4.83 -0.67 -16.14
N SER A 70 -5.28 0.55 -16.40
CA SER A 70 -4.84 1.31 -17.58
C SER A 70 -3.53 2.04 -17.39
N LYS A 71 -3.26 2.58 -16.21
CA LYS A 71 -2.10 3.44 -15.95
C LYS A 71 -1.08 2.84 -15.02
N PHE A 72 -1.51 2.13 -13.97
CA PHE A 72 -0.62 1.67 -12.92
C PHE A 72 0.03 0.33 -13.25
N VAL A 73 -0.76 -0.61 -13.72
CA VAL A 73 -0.27 -1.97 -14.03
C VAL A 73 0.85 -1.95 -15.07
N PRO A 74 0.78 -1.19 -16.18
CA PRO A 74 1.88 -1.14 -17.14
C PRO A 74 3.19 -0.64 -16.53
N ILE A 75 3.13 0.33 -15.63
CA ILE A 75 4.31 0.89 -14.96
C ILE A 75 4.87 -0.13 -13.96
N VAL A 76 4.02 -0.78 -13.20
CA VAL A 76 4.42 -1.83 -12.25
C VAL A 76 5.12 -2.98 -12.97
N GLU A 77 4.59 -3.39 -14.12
CA GLU A 77 5.18 -4.44 -14.94
C GLU A 77 6.57 -4.07 -15.45
N LYS A 78 6.77 -2.80 -15.84
CA LYS A 78 8.10 -2.31 -16.24
C LYS A 78 9.14 -2.42 -15.12
N HIS A 79 8.72 -2.31 -13.89
CA HIS A 79 9.59 -2.33 -12.72
C HIS A 79 9.56 -3.67 -11.98
N SER A 80 9.17 -4.74 -12.68
CA SER A 80 9.04 -6.08 -12.08
C SER A 80 10.35 -6.61 -11.48
N ILE A 81 11.48 -6.23 -12.02
CA ILE A 81 12.79 -6.67 -11.52
C ILE A 81 13.18 -5.88 -10.28
N SER A 82 13.01 -4.57 -10.28
CA SER A 82 13.35 -3.72 -9.14
C SER A 82 12.40 -3.91 -7.96
N GLY A 83 11.16 -4.33 -8.21
CA GLY A 83 10.16 -4.50 -7.18
C GLY A 83 9.63 -3.20 -6.57
N LEU A 84 9.89 -2.08 -7.21
CA LEU A 84 9.49 -0.76 -6.74
C LEU A 84 9.11 0.12 -7.91
N ALA A 85 7.93 0.71 -7.86
CA ALA A 85 7.43 1.63 -8.88
C ALA A 85 6.92 2.92 -8.24
N TYR A 86 7.20 4.04 -8.91
CA TYR A 86 6.67 5.35 -8.55
C TYR A 86 5.78 5.84 -9.68
N ILE A 87 4.57 6.23 -9.34
CA ILE A 87 3.57 6.67 -10.31
C ILE A 87 3.02 8.01 -9.85
N ASN A 88 3.10 9.00 -10.72
CA ASN A 88 2.50 10.30 -10.46
C ASN A 88 1.16 10.38 -11.20
N SER A 89 0.12 10.76 -10.48
CA SER A 89 -1.22 10.90 -11.04
C SER A 89 -1.80 12.26 -10.72
N GLU A 90 -2.40 12.89 -11.72
CA GLU A 90 -3.13 14.14 -11.57
C GLU A 90 -4.64 13.92 -11.63
N ASP A 91 -5.07 12.67 -11.70
CA ASP A 91 -6.48 12.35 -11.83
C ASP A 91 -7.27 12.85 -10.63
N SER A 92 -8.34 13.58 -10.92
CA SER A 92 -9.20 14.19 -9.90
C SER A 92 -9.94 13.17 -9.04
N VAL A 93 -9.98 11.90 -9.45
CA VAL A 93 -10.58 10.83 -8.64
C VAL A 93 -9.93 10.74 -7.26
N PHE A 94 -8.63 11.02 -7.18
CA PHE A 94 -7.90 10.96 -5.90
C PHE A 94 -8.14 12.16 -4.98
N ASP A 95 -8.91 13.15 -5.41
CA ASP A 95 -9.39 14.20 -4.50
C ASP A 95 -10.37 13.64 -3.47
N ASP A 96 -11.00 12.51 -3.77
CA ASP A 96 -11.81 11.76 -2.81
C ASP A 96 -10.92 10.82 -2.00
N PRO A 97 -10.85 10.98 -0.66
CA PRO A 97 -10.06 10.09 0.19
C PRO A 97 -10.44 8.61 0.07
N LEU A 98 -11.70 8.35 -0.25
CA LEU A 98 -12.17 6.98 -0.46
C LEU A 98 -11.51 6.33 -1.69
N ALA A 99 -11.26 7.10 -2.74
CA ALA A 99 -10.55 6.60 -3.92
C ALA A 99 -9.12 6.16 -3.57
N ILE A 100 -8.44 6.93 -2.73
CA ILE A 100 -7.11 6.57 -2.23
C ILE A 100 -7.16 5.28 -1.40
N ALA A 101 -8.15 5.16 -0.53
CA ALA A 101 -8.35 3.95 0.27
C ALA A 101 -8.61 2.72 -0.62
N ILE A 102 -9.42 2.87 -1.65
CA ILE A 102 -9.70 1.80 -2.62
C ILE A 102 -8.42 1.38 -3.33
N LEU A 103 -7.62 2.34 -3.81
CA LEU A 103 -6.36 2.08 -4.47
C LEU A 103 -5.42 1.25 -3.59
N ILE A 104 -5.23 1.68 -2.35
CA ILE A 104 -4.36 1.01 -1.38
C ILE A 104 -4.88 -0.40 -1.10
N ASP A 105 -6.17 -0.56 -0.87
CA ASP A 105 -6.76 -1.85 -0.54
C ASP A 105 -6.69 -2.84 -1.71
N VAL A 106 -6.91 -2.38 -2.93
CA VAL A 106 -6.79 -3.24 -4.12
C VAL A 106 -5.35 -3.74 -4.28
N PHE A 107 -4.36 -2.86 -4.17
CA PHE A 107 -2.96 -3.28 -4.25
C PHE A 107 -2.56 -4.19 -3.09
N THR A 108 -3.02 -3.90 -1.89
CA THR A 108 -2.74 -4.72 -0.70
C THR A 108 -3.31 -6.12 -0.86
N GLU A 109 -4.52 -6.25 -1.39
CA GLU A 109 -5.13 -7.56 -1.66
C GLU A 109 -4.30 -8.37 -2.67
N ARG A 110 -3.70 -7.70 -3.64
CA ARG A 110 -2.85 -8.35 -4.66
C ARG A 110 -1.40 -8.57 -4.20
N GLY A 111 -1.08 -8.28 -2.95
CA GLY A 111 0.23 -8.55 -2.37
C GLY A 111 1.23 -7.40 -2.47
N PHE A 112 0.81 -6.22 -2.89
CA PHE A 112 1.65 -5.03 -2.98
C PHE A 112 1.49 -4.14 -1.76
N THR A 113 2.50 -3.34 -1.49
CA THR A 113 2.40 -2.23 -0.54
C THR A 113 2.30 -0.93 -1.32
N ALA A 114 1.21 -0.20 -1.13
CA ALA A 114 0.99 1.08 -1.79
C ALA A 114 0.94 2.21 -0.77
N VAL A 115 1.69 3.27 -1.05
CA VAL A 115 1.70 4.50 -0.24
C VAL A 115 1.42 5.66 -1.16
N VAL A 116 0.51 6.53 -0.77
CA VAL A 116 0.10 7.70 -1.56
C VAL A 116 0.52 8.97 -0.82
N ASP A 117 1.34 9.77 -1.47
CA ASP A 117 1.73 11.09 -1.00
C ASP A 117 1.11 12.18 -1.88
N ILE A 118 0.66 13.24 -1.25
CA ILE A 118 0.15 14.40 -1.96
C ILE A 118 1.27 15.41 -2.08
N ARG A 119 1.60 15.79 -3.31
CA ARG A 119 2.60 16.82 -3.60
C ARG A 119 1.95 18.01 -4.25
N ARG A 120 2.28 19.19 -3.74
CA ARG A 120 1.89 20.45 -4.36
C ARG A 120 3.10 21.04 -5.04
N MET A 121 2.98 21.29 -6.33
CA MET A 121 4.06 21.83 -7.16
C MET A 121 3.62 23.13 -7.75
N GLU A 122 4.50 24.14 -7.71
CA GLU A 122 4.30 25.35 -8.48
C GLU A 122 4.73 25.09 -9.93
N VAL A 123 3.82 25.36 -10.85
CA VAL A 123 4.07 25.24 -12.29
C VAL A 123 3.73 26.56 -12.97
N PRO A 124 4.49 26.95 -14.02
CA PRO A 124 4.15 28.14 -14.78
C PRO A 124 2.76 28.02 -15.40
N SER A 125 1.91 29.00 -15.19
CA SER A 125 0.55 29.03 -15.70
C SER A 125 0.40 30.02 -16.86
N ARG A 126 0.90 31.23 -16.65
CA ARG A 126 0.80 32.29 -17.64
C ARG A 126 1.87 33.34 -17.38
N ILE A 127 2.06 34.23 -18.39
CA ILE A 127 2.91 35.41 -18.26
C ILE A 127 2.00 36.61 -18.06
N ASP A 128 2.27 37.43 -17.03
CA ASP A 128 1.56 38.70 -16.84
C ASP A 128 1.87 39.64 -18.00
N PRO A 129 0.88 40.12 -18.74
CA PRO A 129 1.13 40.98 -19.88
C PRO A 129 1.65 42.38 -19.51
N LYS A 130 1.52 42.79 -18.23
CA LYS A 130 2.00 44.09 -17.76
C LYS A 130 3.42 44.08 -17.24
N SER A 131 3.74 43.07 -16.40
CA SER A 131 5.05 42.98 -15.74
C SER A 131 6.00 42.00 -16.41
N TYR A 132 5.54 41.16 -17.34
CA TYR A 132 6.26 40.04 -17.95
C TYR A 132 6.74 38.99 -16.93
N GLU A 133 6.18 38.99 -15.74
CA GLU A 133 6.48 38.03 -14.74
C GLU A 133 5.69 36.73 -14.99
N ILE A 134 6.31 35.61 -14.65
CA ILE A 134 5.65 34.30 -14.73
C ILE A 134 4.75 34.16 -13.50
N ILE A 135 3.46 33.97 -13.76
CA ILE A 135 2.49 33.66 -12.71
C ILE A 135 2.42 32.15 -12.59
N ASN A 136 2.76 31.66 -11.40
CA ASN A 136 2.70 30.24 -11.10
C ASN A 136 1.33 29.88 -10.56
N ARG A 137 0.89 28.66 -10.87
CA ARG A 137 -0.23 28.00 -10.22
C ARG A 137 0.26 26.82 -9.39
N VAL A 138 -0.49 26.49 -8.36
CA VAL A 138 -0.22 25.28 -7.57
C VAL A 138 -0.91 24.10 -8.23
N LYS A 139 -0.13 23.08 -8.56
CA LYS A 139 -0.59 21.83 -9.13
C LYS A 139 -0.51 20.74 -8.06
N LYS A 140 -1.59 20.02 -7.89
CA LYS A 140 -1.68 18.89 -6.95
C LYS A 140 -1.40 17.60 -7.70
N VAL A 141 -0.39 16.87 -7.24
CA VAL A 141 0.00 15.59 -7.82
C VAL A 141 -0.02 14.53 -6.72
N TYR A 142 -0.63 13.40 -7.03
CA TYR A 142 -0.62 12.23 -6.15
C TYR A 142 0.51 11.32 -6.58
N ARG A 143 1.49 11.17 -5.70
CA ARG A 143 2.60 10.25 -5.93
C ARG A 143 2.32 8.93 -5.23
N VAL A 144 2.21 7.89 -6.02
CA VAL A 144 1.95 6.54 -5.54
C VAL A 144 3.24 5.74 -5.62
N ARG A 145 3.67 5.23 -4.47
CA ARG A 145 4.78 4.30 -4.39
C ARG A 145 4.23 2.89 -4.19
N ILE A 146 4.56 2.00 -5.11
CA ILE A 146 4.14 0.61 -5.07
C ILE A 146 5.38 -0.26 -4.89
N ASN A 147 5.41 -1.00 -3.79
CA ASN A 147 6.53 -1.87 -3.44
C ASN A 147 6.06 -3.32 -3.39
N PHE A 148 6.77 -4.18 -4.08
CA PHE A 148 6.51 -5.61 -4.14
C PHE A 148 7.78 -6.46 -4.01
N SER A 149 8.92 -5.82 -3.71
CA SER A 149 10.21 -6.51 -3.61
C SER A 149 10.32 -7.46 -2.42
N GLY A 150 9.60 -7.18 -1.33
CA GLY A 150 9.58 -8.03 -0.14
C GLY A 150 8.37 -8.95 -0.08
N SER A 151 7.42 -8.80 -1.00
CA SER A 151 6.25 -9.65 -1.00
C SER A 151 6.60 -11.02 -1.57
N LYS A 152 6.24 -12.07 -0.86
CA LYS A 152 6.13 -13.37 -1.49
C LYS A 152 4.99 -13.28 -2.49
N ILE A 153 5.34 -12.93 -3.70
CA ILE A 153 4.39 -12.92 -4.79
C ILE A 153 3.79 -14.32 -4.84
N ARG A 154 2.50 -14.38 -4.62
CA ARG A 154 1.77 -15.62 -4.86
C ARG A 154 1.88 -15.91 -6.34
N ARG A 155 2.76 -16.82 -6.65
CA ARG A 155 2.83 -17.39 -7.99
C ARG A 155 1.62 -18.30 -8.16
N GLY A 156 0.80 -17.96 -9.03
CA GLY A 156 -0.39 -18.75 -9.38
C GLY A 156 -1.56 -17.89 -9.61
#